data_e8269a07cdd3da4d619e68b67469f020
#
_entry.id   e8269a07cdd3da4d619e68b67469f020
#
_cell.length_a   1.000
_cell.length_b   1.000
_cell.length_c   1.000
_cell.angle_alpha   90.00
_cell.angle_beta   90.00
_cell.angle_gamma   90.00
#
_symmetry.space_group_name_H-M   'P 1'
#
loop_
_entity.id
_entity.type
_entity.pdbx_description
1 polymer ?
#
loop_
_entity_poly.entity_id
_entity_poly.type
_entity_poly.pdbx_seq_one_letter_code
_entity_poly.pdbx_strand_id
1 'polypeptide(L)'
;MGASGSELKRVRQSQRDNLRNRHYKTMMKTSIKKVLQSKKKDAPSLLTQAISTIDRVCGKGIIHKNRAAQSKSKLTKYINSL
;
A
#
# COMPACT_ATOMS: atom_id res chain seq x y z
N MET A 1 -12.18 -9.05 37.64
CA MET A 1 -11.05 -8.69 36.81
C MET A 1 -11.42 -8.25 35.43
N GLY A 2 -12.04 -7.10 35.32
CA GLY A 2 -12.46 -6.54 34.06
C GLY A 2 -11.31 -6.18 33.14
N ALA A 3 -10.10 -6.01 33.67
CA ALA A 3 -8.93 -5.62 32.88
C ALA A 3 -8.49 -6.69 31.89
N SER A 4 -8.56 -7.96 32.24
CA SER A 4 -8.12 -9.06 31.36
C SER A 4 -9.00 -9.20 30.15
N GLY A 5 -10.30 -8.93 30.25
CA GLY A 5 -11.21 -8.96 29.09
C GLY A 5 -10.90 -7.88 28.07
N SER A 6 -10.61 -6.65 28.56
CA SER A 6 -10.25 -5.53 27.69
C SER A 6 -8.93 -5.77 26.99
N GLU A 7 -7.95 -6.35 27.67
CA GLU A 7 -6.64 -6.65 27.09
C GLU A 7 -6.75 -7.68 25.96
N LEU A 8 -7.53 -8.74 26.17
CA LEU A 8 -7.76 -9.75 25.15
C LEU A 8 -8.42 -9.16 23.90
N LYS A 9 -9.40 -8.26 24.10
CA LYS A 9 -10.06 -7.59 22.98
C LYS A 9 -9.08 -6.73 22.18
N ARG A 10 -8.20 -5.98 22.86
CA ARG A 10 -7.17 -5.17 22.20
C ARG A 10 -6.19 -6.04 21.41
N VAL A 11 -5.77 -7.16 21.99
CA VAL A 11 -4.85 -8.09 21.30
C VAL A 11 -5.49 -8.63 20.03
N ARG A 12 -6.75 -9.07 20.10
CA ARG A 12 -7.47 -9.57 18.92
C ARG A 12 -7.61 -8.50 17.85
N GLN A 13 -7.96 -7.28 18.25
CA GLN A 13 -8.12 -6.16 17.35
C GLN A 13 -6.77 -5.79 16.69
N SER A 14 -5.70 -5.77 17.49
CA SER A 14 -4.35 -5.50 16.98
C SER A 14 -3.89 -6.54 15.97
N GLN A 15 -4.14 -7.82 16.24
CA GLN A 15 -3.81 -8.90 15.32
C GLN A 15 -4.59 -8.77 14.00
N ARG A 16 -5.87 -8.46 14.09
CA ARG A 16 -6.72 -8.26 12.91
C ARG A 16 -6.24 -7.08 12.07
N ASP A 17 -5.90 -5.96 12.72
CA ASP A 17 -5.39 -4.77 12.05
C ASP A 17 -4.05 -5.04 11.40
N ASN A 18 -3.16 -5.78 12.06
CA ASN A 18 -1.85 -6.14 11.50
C ASN A 18 -2.00 -7.00 10.25
N LEU A 19 -2.91 -7.98 10.24
CA LEU A 19 -3.17 -8.81 9.08
C LEU A 19 -3.70 -7.99 7.92
N ARG A 20 -4.66 -7.09 8.18
CA ARG A 20 -5.22 -6.21 7.18
C ARG A 20 -4.15 -5.27 6.61
N ASN A 21 -3.35 -4.67 7.48
CA ASN A 21 -2.29 -3.75 7.06
C ASN A 21 -1.25 -4.47 6.20
N ARG A 22 -0.87 -5.69 6.59
CA ARG A 22 0.06 -6.50 5.83
C ARG A 22 -0.48 -6.83 4.44
N HIS A 23 -1.77 -7.15 4.35
CA HIS A 23 -2.44 -7.44 3.08
C HIS A 23 -2.36 -6.23 2.14
N TYR A 24 -2.71 -5.03 2.62
CA TYR A 24 -2.67 -3.82 1.81
C TYR A 24 -1.25 -3.41 1.44
N LYS A 25 -0.29 -3.58 2.34
CA LYS A 25 1.12 -3.30 2.04
C LYS A 25 1.63 -4.24 0.95
N THR A 26 1.24 -5.50 0.99
CA THR A 26 1.60 -6.49 -0.03
C THR A 26 0.98 -6.12 -1.38
N MET A 27 -0.29 -5.71 -1.39
CA MET A 27 -0.96 -5.22 -2.61
C MET A 27 -0.19 -4.06 -3.23
N MET A 28 0.20 -3.10 -2.42
CA MET A 28 0.95 -1.94 -2.88
C MET A 28 2.30 -2.34 -3.47
N LYS A 29 3.05 -3.19 -2.77
CA LYS A 29 4.34 -3.69 -3.25
C LYS A 29 4.20 -4.45 -4.57
N THR A 30 3.18 -5.28 -4.70
CA THR A 30 2.92 -6.04 -5.91
C THR A 30 2.60 -5.11 -7.07
N SER A 31 1.79 -4.08 -6.86
CA SER A 31 1.45 -3.09 -7.89
C SER A 31 2.69 -2.33 -8.35
N ILE A 32 3.53 -1.90 -7.40
CA ILE A 32 4.78 -1.21 -7.72
C ILE A 32 5.72 -2.11 -8.50
N LYS A 33 5.86 -3.36 -8.09
CA LYS A 33 6.70 -4.33 -8.77
C LYS A 33 6.25 -4.57 -10.21
N LYS A 34 4.94 -4.65 -10.43
CA LYS A 34 4.39 -4.80 -11.79
C LYS A 34 4.77 -3.63 -12.68
N VAL A 35 4.71 -2.40 -12.17
CA VAL A 35 5.13 -1.22 -12.92
C VAL A 35 6.61 -1.29 -13.25
N LEU A 36 7.45 -1.63 -12.27
CA LEU A 36 8.90 -1.69 -12.46
C LEU A 36 9.33 -2.80 -13.43
N GLN A 37 8.52 -3.83 -13.58
CA GLN A 37 8.79 -4.94 -14.50
C GLN A 37 8.06 -4.79 -15.83
N SER A 38 7.26 -3.73 -16.00
CA SER A 38 6.46 -3.54 -17.20
C SER A 38 7.29 -3.05 -18.36
N LYS A 39 6.83 -3.35 -19.57
CA LYS A 39 7.38 -2.79 -20.79
C LYS A 39 6.79 -1.38 -20.99
N LYS A 40 7.49 -0.56 -21.77
CA LYS A 40 7.06 0.81 -22.06
C LYS A 40 5.60 0.88 -22.53
N LYS A 41 5.15 -0.11 -23.29
CA LYS A 41 3.79 -0.17 -23.82
C LYS A 41 2.74 -0.29 -22.73
N ASP A 42 3.00 -1.11 -21.70
CA ASP A 42 2.04 -1.41 -20.64
C ASP A 42 2.20 -0.51 -19.41
N ALA A 43 3.32 0.20 -19.33
CA ALA A 43 3.67 0.99 -18.15
C ALA A 43 2.62 2.03 -17.75
N PRO A 44 2.04 2.83 -18.67
CA PRO A 44 1.04 3.82 -18.27
C PRO A 44 -0.20 3.23 -17.62
N SER A 45 -0.70 2.10 -18.14
CA SER A 45 -1.85 1.42 -17.56
C SER A 45 -1.56 0.88 -16.16
N LEU A 46 -0.40 0.23 -16.00
CA LEU A 46 0.03 -0.31 -14.71
C LEU A 46 0.32 0.81 -13.72
N LEU A 47 0.84 1.95 -14.18
CA LEU A 47 1.06 3.12 -13.33
C LEU A 47 -0.27 3.62 -12.75
N THR A 48 -1.30 3.74 -13.57
CA THR A 48 -2.62 4.16 -13.11
C THR A 48 -3.16 3.23 -12.04
N GLN A 49 -3.04 1.93 -12.24
CA GLN A 49 -3.45 0.93 -11.25
C GLN A 49 -2.64 1.04 -9.96
N ALA A 50 -1.33 1.22 -10.08
CA ALA A 50 -0.45 1.36 -8.91
C ALA A 50 -0.79 2.61 -8.10
N ILE A 51 -1.02 3.74 -8.76
CA ILE A 51 -1.40 4.99 -8.11
C ILE A 51 -2.72 4.81 -7.36
N SER A 52 -3.70 4.17 -8.00
CA SER A 52 -4.99 3.89 -7.37
C SER A 52 -4.82 3.04 -6.11
N THR A 53 -3.98 2.00 -6.17
CA THR A 53 -3.69 1.14 -5.02
C THR A 53 -2.99 1.91 -3.91
N ILE A 54 -2.00 2.73 -4.23
CA ILE A 54 -1.28 3.55 -3.26
C ILE A 54 -2.23 4.51 -2.56
N ASP A 55 -3.11 5.17 -3.31
CA ASP A 55 -4.10 6.09 -2.76
C ASP A 55 -5.09 5.36 -1.83
N ARG A 56 -5.50 4.16 -2.20
CA ARG A 56 -6.39 3.35 -1.36
C ARG A 56 -5.72 2.99 -0.04
N VAL A 57 -4.47 2.54 -0.09
CA VAL A 57 -3.70 2.18 1.11
C VAL A 57 -3.49 3.41 2.00
N CYS A 58 -3.20 4.54 1.41
CA CYS A 58 -3.06 5.81 2.12
C CYS A 58 -4.39 6.24 2.75
N GLY A 59 -5.50 6.12 2.02
CA GLY A 59 -6.82 6.48 2.51
C GLY A 59 -7.28 5.64 3.70
N LYS A 60 -6.77 4.42 3.82
CA LYS A 60 -7.05 3.56 4.98
C LYS A 60 -6.11 3.82 6.16
N GLY A 61 -5.20 4.78 6.04
CA GLY A 61 -4.27 5.14 7.10
C GLY A 61 -3.14 4.15 7.34
N ILE A 62 -2.89 3.25 6.40
CA ILE A 62 -1.85 2.23 6.51
C ILE A 62 -0.47 2.82 6.25
N ILE A 63 -0.39 3.79 5.33
CA ILE A 63 0.83 4.56 5.07
C ILE A 63 0.52 6.05 5.18
N HIS A 64 1.54 6.84 5.49
CA HIS A 64 1.41 8.28 5.55
C HIS A 64 1.36 8.87 4.13
N LYS A 65 0.66 10.01 3.98
CA LYS A 65 0.52 10.70 2.71
C LYS A 65 1.87 11.05 2.06
N ASN A 66 2.88 11.33 2.87
CA ASN A 66 4.23 11.63 2.35
C ASN A 66 4.84 10.41 1.67
N ARG A 67 4.66 9.24 2.25
CA ARG A 67 5.14 7.99 1.65
C ARG A 67 4.40 7.68 0.36
N ALA A 68 3.09 7.91 0.34
CA ALA A 68 2.29 7.74 -0.87
C ALA A 68 2.79 8.66 -1.98
N ALA A 69 3.02 9.94 -1.67
CA ALA A 69 3.53 10.91 -2.62
C ALA A 69 4.91 10.52 -3.16
N GLN A 70 5.81 10.06 -2.29
CA GLN A 70 7.14 9.60 -2.68
C GLN A 70 7.05 8.40 -3.64
N SER A 71 6.21 7.42 -3.31
CA SER A 71 6.02 6.24 -4.15
C SER A 71 5.48 6.59 -5.53
N LYS A 72 4.47 7.46 -5.58
CA LYS A 72 3.88 7.93 -6.84
C LYS A 72 4.90 8.68 -7.69
N SER A 73 5.66 9.57 -7.08
CA SER A 73 6.70 10.34 -7.75
C SER A 73 7.78 9.43 -8.34
N LYS A 74 8.23 8.44 -7.55
CA LYS A 74 9.25 7.48 -7.97
C LYS A 74 8.79 6.68 -9.18
N LEU A 75 7.54 6.20 -9.18
CA LEU A 75 6.98 5.44 -10.29
C LEU A 75 6.82 6.31 -11.54
N THR A 76 6.36 7.55 -11.39
CA THR A 76 6.20 8.48 -12.49
C THR A 76 7.57 8.78 -13.15
N LYS A 77 8.59 9.01 -12.34
CA LYS A 77 9.96 9.23 -12.84
C LYS A 77 10.48 8.01 -13.58
N TYR A 78 10.23 6.82 -13.06
CA TYR A 78 10.64 5.59 -13.71
C TYR A 78 10.03 5.46 -15.10
N ILE A 79 8.74 5.70 -15.22
CA ILE A 79 8.02 5.59 -16.50
C ILE A 79 8.51 6.66 -17.48
N ASN A 80 8.74 7.87 -17.01
CA ASN A 80 9.25 8.94 -17.87
C ASN A 80 10.67 8.66 -18.39
N SER A 81 11.43 7.82 -17.69
CA SER A 81 12.77 7.42 -18.11
C SER A 81 12.77 6.25 -19.10
N LEU A 82 11.65 5.60 -19.29
CA LEU A 82 11.51 4.56 -20.31
C LEU A 82 11.38 5.22 -21.70
#